data_2d7ffb23dcdf07b108a6ea11bbb96836
#
_entry.id   2d7ffb23dcdf07b108a6ea11bbb96836
#
_cell.length_a   1.000
_cell.length_b   1.000
_cell.length_c   1.000
_cell.angle_alpha   90.00
_cell.angle_beta   90.00
_cell.angle_gamma   90.00
#
_symmetry.space_group_name_H-M   'P 1'
#
loop_
_entity.id
_entity.type
_entity.pdbx_description
1 polymer ?
#
loop_
_entity_poly.entity_id
_entity_poly.type
_entity_poly.pdbx_seq_one_letter_code
_entity_poly.pdbx_strand_id
1 'polypeptide(L)'
;MTTGDIILHIFCHVDDSLPDIPRHSQAKLYPSELVTIGILFALKGGHFRAFYRWLQRDYGDWFGDGTLPERTRLQRLLKTHQDWCEWLMADPTFFTVMDSYPIELIFPIRQGRSPQQVGKKGRDKGRWSVGIKFCWLLNDFGRVVTWDWNTMNVSDKHFNPLVEPFQGQTIVLADYGFRDQDGVPDNMKICMKGTWNERMFVETALSLVTVICDLKRIRHRVAVYIQARLAFVSAMFNVLMDLFRSFHPDADPYKMSIAEFSL
;
A
#
# COMPACT_ATOMS: atom_id res chain seq x y z
N MET A 1 14.44 -13.42 13.28
CA MET A 1 13.16 -13.01 13.91
C MET A 1 12.10 -14.05 13.57
N THR A 2 11.31 -14.51 14.52
CA THR A 2 10.22 -15.47 14.26
C THR A 2 8.99 -14.74 13.69
N THR A 3 8.07 -15.46 13.07
CA THR A 3 6.79 -14.88 12.64
C THR A 3 6.02 -14.25 13.81
N GLY A 4 6.07 -14.87 15.00
CA GLY A 4 5.46 -14.31 16.21
C GLY A 4 6.07 -12.96 16.62
N ASP A 5 7.39 -12.84 16.58
CA ASP A 5 8.07 -11.57 16.87
C ASP A 5 7.66 -10.49 15.89
N ILE A 6 7.57 -10.82 14.58
CA ILE A 6 7.13 -9.88 13.54
C ILE A 6 5.71 -9.39 13.82
N ILE A 7 4.78 -10.30 14.14
CA ILE A 7 3.39 -9.95 14.46
C ILE A 7 3.34 -9.01 15.67
N LEU A 8 4.10 -9.31 16.73
CA LEU A 8 4.13 -8.50 17.93
C LEU A 8 4.70 -7.10 17.67
N HIS A 9 5.81 -6.99 16.95
CA HIS A 9 6.39 -5.69 16.59
C HIS A 9 5.45 -4.84 15.73
N ILE A 10 4.78 -5.46 14.74
CA ILE A 10 3.77 -4.76 13.92
C ILE A 10 2.62 -4.29 14.81
N PHE A 11 2.11 -5.15 15.71
CA PHE A 11 1.01 -4.79 16.60
C PHE A 11 1.39 -3.61 17.52
N CYS A 12 2.53 -3.66 18.21
CA CYS A 12 2.98 -2.57 19.08
C CYS A 12 3.12 -1.25 18.30
N HIS A 13 3.75 -1.30 17.12
CA HIS A 13 3.91 -0.10 16.29
C HIS A 13 2.56 0.48 15.84
N VAL A 14 1.61 -0.36 15.46
CA VAL A 14 0.26 0.06 15.08
C VAL A 14 -0.50 0.64 16.27
N ASP A 15 -0.43 -0.01 17.43
CA ASP A 15 -1.12 0.42 18.65
C ASP A 15 -0.61 1.79 19.12
N ASP A 16 0.70 2.00 19.10
CA ASP A 16 1.34 3.28 19.41
C ASP A 16 1.02 4.40 18.41
N SER A 17 0.74 4.06 17.15
CA SER A 17 0.52 5.02 16.06
C SER A 17 -0.94 5.42 15.89
N LEU A 18 -1.89 4.57 16.28
CA LEU A 18 -3.30 4.88 16.15
C LEU A 18 -3.77 5.80 17.29
N PRO A 19 -4.69 6.75 17.03
CA PRO A 19 -5.34 7.50 18.09
C PRO A 19 -6.19 6.57 18.98
N ASP A 20 -6.59 7.05 20.14
CA ASP A 20 -7.51 6.33 21.03
C ASP A 20 -8.90 6.19 20.37
N ILE A 21 -9.06 5.16 19.55
CA ILE A 21 -10.32 4.83 18.89
C ILE A 21 -11.09 3.87 19.79
N PRO A 22 -12.25 4.27 20.36
CA PRO A 22 -12.97 3.42 21.28
C PRO A 22 -13.49 2.13 20.59
N ARG A 23 -13.25 0.99 21.21
CA ARG A 23 -13.80 -0.28 20.77
C ARG A 23 -15.33 -0.27 20.96
N HIS A 24 -16.07 -0.54 19.90
CA HIS A 24 -17.52 -0.76 20.04
C HIS A 24 -17.79 -1.96 20.95
N SER A 25 -18.81 -1.87 21.84
CA SER A 25 -19.10 -2.88 22.86
C SER A 25 -19.33 -4.30 22.32
N GLN A 26 -19.78 -4.43 21.08
CA GLN A 26 -19.99 -5.72 20.40
C GLN A 26 -18.82 -6.10 19.46
N ALA A 27 -17.76 -5.28 19.39
CA ALA A 27 -16.62 -5.62 18.57
C ALA A 27 -15.75 -6.65 19.27
N LYS A 28 -15.34 -7.68 18.53
CA LYS A 28 -14.40 -8.70 19.01
C LYS A 28 -12.95 -8.23 18.95
N LEU A 29 -12.63 -7.32 18.02
CA LEU A 29 -11.28 -6.83 17.79
C LEU A 29 -11.16 -5.38 18.26
N TYR A 30 -10.00 -5.04 18.81
CA TYR A 30 -9.59 -3.66 18.96
C TYR A 30 -9.19 -3.07 17.59
N PRO A 31 -9.24 -1.74 17.43
CA PRO A 31 -8.81 -1.08 16.19
C PRO A 31 -7.39 -1.45 15.78
N SER A 32 -6.44 -1.47 16.71
CA SER A 32 -5.05 -1.86 16.48
C SER A 32 -4.92 -3.34 16.04
N GLU A 33 -5.69 -4.24 16.61
CA GLU A 33 -5.72 -5.65 16.19
C GLU A 33 -6.24 -5.77 14.74
N LEU A 34 -7.31 -5.02 14.40
CA LEU A 34 -7.88 -5.07 13.06
C LEU A 34 -6.91 -4.53 12.01
N VAL A 35 -6.25 -3.40 12.29
CA VAL A 35 -5.24 -2.82 11.39
C VAL A 35 -4.04 -3.75 11.26
N THR A 36 -3.56 -4.32 12.37
CA THR A 36 -2.49 -5.34 12.35
C THR A 36 -2.85 -6.51 11.46
N ILE A 37 -4.05 -7.10 11.60
CA ILE A 37 -4.50 -8.20 10.73
C ILE A 37 -4.53 -7.79 9.26
N GLY A 38 -4.93 -6.56 8.94
CA GLY A 38 -4.92 -6.01 7.59
C GLY A 38 -3.49 -5.91 7.02
N ILE A 39 -2.54 -5.43 7.83
CA ILE A 39 -1.12 -5.35 7.50
C ILE A 39 -0.53 -6.76 7.29
N LEU A 40 -0.82 -7.71 8.18
CA LEU A 40 -0.38 -9.10 8.03
C LEU A 40 -0.92 -9.74 6.74
N PHE A 41 -2.17 -9.44 6.38
CA PHE A 41 -2.72 -9.87 5.10
C PHE A 41 -2.03 -9.19 3.92
N ALA A 42 -1.67 -7.91 4.04
CA ALA A 42 -0.89 -7.20 3.03
C ALA A 42 0.48 -7.84 2.84
N LEU A 43 1.18 -8.14 3.90
CA LEU A 43 2.52 -8.73 3.91
C LEU A 43 2.53 -10.17 3.38
N LYS A 44 1.63 -11.03 3.88
CA LYS A 44 1.58 -12.44 3.46
C LYS A 44 1.10 -12.63 2.03
N GLY A 45 0.31 -11.71 1.52
CA GLY A 45 -0.21 -11.79 0.16
C GLY A 45 -1.26 -12.88 -0.09
N GLY A 46 -1.51 -13.15 -1.36
CA GLY A 46 -2.32 -14.27 -1.81
C GLY A 46 -3.83 -14.11 -1.56
N HIS A 47 -4.48 -15.24 -1.32
CA HIS A 47 -5.93 -15.30 -1.09
C HIS A 47 -6.32 -15.07 0.37
N PHE A 48 -7.28 -14.18 0.62
CA PHE A 48 -7.81 -13.95 1.96
C PHE A 48 -8.28 -15.21 2.69
N ARG A 49 -8.86 -16.20 1.97
CA ARG A 49 -9.25 -17.49 2.58
C ARG A 49 -8.04 -18.28 3.11
N ALA A 50 -6.93 -18.29 2.38
CA ALA A 50 -5.72 -18.99 2.81
C ALA A 50 -5.07 -18.26 3.99
N PHE A 51 -4.98 -16.92 3.91
CA PHE A 51 -4.52 -16.07 4.99
C PHE A 51 -5.35 -16.29 6.27
N TYR A 52 -6.69 -16.23 6.19
CA TYR A 52 -7.57 -16.41 7.36
C TYR A 52 -7.38 -17.78 8.02
N ARG A 53 -7.24 -18.86 7.23
CA ARG A 53 -6.98 -20.21 7.78
C ARG A 53 -5.64 -20.28 8.49
N TRP A 54 -4.61 -19.67 7.93
CA TRP A 54 -3.30 -19.59 8.57
C TRP A 54 -3.38 -18.78 9.87
N LEU A 55 -3.95 -17.59 9.84
CA LEU A 55 -4.12 -16.75 11.03
C LEU A 55 -4.89 -17.46 12.13
N GLN A 56 -6.02 -18.11 11.78
CA GLN A 56 -6.86 -18.81 12.74
C GLN A 56 -6.16 -20.03 13.36
N ARG A 57 -5.40 -20.79 12.58
CA ARG A 57 -4.72 -21.99 13.03
C ARG A 57 -3.52 -21.68 13.94
N ASP A 58 -2.71 -20.69 13.55
CA ASP A 58 -1.40 -20.47 14.16
C ASP A 58 -1.39 -19.32 15.17
N TYR A 59 -2.31 -18.36 15.04
CA TYR A 59 -2.31 -17.12 15.85
C TYR A 59 -3.74 -16.66 16.23
N GLY A 60 -4.74 -17.53 16.11
CA GLY A 60 -6.14 -17.17 16.39
C GLY A 60 -6.37 -16.69 17.81
N ASP A 61 -5.64 -17.28 18.76
CA ASP A 61 -5.73 -16.96 20.19
C ASP A 61 -5.08 -15.63 20.58
N TRP A 62 -4.33 -15.00 19.66
CA TRP A 62 -3.65 -13.73 19.90
C TRP A 62 -4.56 -12.51 19.69
N PHE A 63 -5.70 -12.69 19.04
CA PHE A 63 -6.61 -11.62 18.64
C PHE A 63 -8.02 -11.83 19.17
N GLY A 64 -8.71 -10.74 19.46
CA GLY A 64 -10.14 -10.76 19.74
C GLY A 64 -10.53 -11.54 20.98
N ASP A 65 -9.79 -11.40 22.07
CA ASP A 65 -9.99 -12.16 23.33
C ASP A 65 -10.00 -13.69 23.06
N GLY A 66 -9.10 -14.16 22.19
CA GLY A 66 -8.96 -15.57 21.78
C GLY A 66 -9.96 -16.05 20.73
N THR A 67 -10.73 -15.16 20.12
CA THR A 67 -11.75 -15.54 19.15
C THR A 67 -11.84 -14.57 17.96
N LEU A 68 -11.26 -14.96 16.83
CA LEU A 68 -11.37 -14.18 15.60
C LEU A 68 -12.83 -14.06 15.12
N PRO A 69 -13.23 -12.92 14.52
CA PRO A 69 -14.47 -12.82 13.77
C PRO A 69 -14.52 -13.84 12.64
N GLU A 70 -15.72 -14.27 12.24
CA GLU A 70 -15.89 -15.10 11.06
C GLU A 70 -15.23 -14.46 9.82
N ARG A 71 -14.65 -15.28 8.94
CA ARG A 71 -13.88 -14.85 7.77
C ARG A 71 -14.55 -13.76 6.94
N THR A 72 -15.85 -13.91 6.65
CA THR A 72 -16.59 -12.92 5.85
C THR A 72 -16.82 -11.61 6.61
N ARG A 73 -17.02 -11.70 7.93
CA ARG A 73 -17.13 -10.53 8.80
C ARG A 73 -15.78 -9.81 8.89
N LEU A 74 -14.68 -10.53 9.12
CA LEU A 74 -13.33 -9.95 9.17
C LEU A 74 -13.00 -9.22 7.87
N GLN A 75 -13.27 -9.83 6.70
CA GLN A 75 -13.05 -9.19 5.41
C GLN A 75 -13.88 -7.91 5.23
N ARG A 76 -15.12 -7.89 5.74
CA ARG A 76 -15.95 -6.67 5.74
C ARG A 76 -15.41 -5.59 6.66
N LEU A 77 -14.95 -5.97 7.86
CA LEU A 77 -14.35 -5.03 8.81
C LEU A 77 -13.10 -4.37 8.22
N LEU A 78 -12.18 -5.13 7.65
CA LEU A 78 -11.00 -4.59 6.96
C LEU A 78 -11.39 -3.59 5.87
N LYS A 79 -12.39 -3.92 5.05
CA LYS A 79 -12.89 -2.99 4.02
C LYS A 79 -13.48 -1.71 4.63
N THR A 80 -14.26 -1.83 5.72
CA THR A 80 -14.99 -0.71 6.32
C THR A 80 -14.05 0.26 7.04
N HIS A 81 -12.98 -0.25 7.63
CA HIS A 81 -12.05 0.53 8.45
C HIS A 81 -10.66 0.72 7.81
N GLN A 82 -10.60 0.67 6.48
CA GLN A 82 -9.37 0.90 5.74
C GLN A 82 -8.77 2.29 5.96
N ASP A 83 -9.61 3.28 6.25
CA ASP A 83 -9.22 4.68 6.47
C ASP A 83 -8.31 4.81 7.71
N TRP A 84 -8.36 3.87 8.66
CA TRP A 84 -7.42 3.85 9.79
C TRP A 84 -5.95 3.69 9.37
N CYS A 85 -5.71 3.21 8.14
CA CYS A 85 -4.37 3.18 7.56
C CYS A 85 -3.78 4.58 7.33
N GLU A 86 -4.59 5.63 7.27
CA GLU A 86 -4.14 7.00 7.07
C GLU A 86 -3.26 7.48 8.24
N TRP A 87 -3.52 6.99 9.46
CA TRP A 87 -2.70 7.29 10.65
C TRP A 87 -1.28 6.70 10.58
N LEU A 88 -1.04 5.79 9.64
CA LEU A 88 0.26 5.18 9.39
C LEU A 88 0.98 5.79 8.18
N MET A 89 0.41 6.84 7.57
CA MET A 89 1.08 7.57 6.49
C MET A 89 2.09 8.55 7.10
N ALA A 90 3.14 8.83 6.34
CA ALA A 90 4.22 9.71 6.79
C ALA A 90 3.95 11.17 6.43
N ASP A 91 4.58 12.09 7.17
CA ASP A 91 4.63 13.49 6.78
C ASP A 91 5.53 13.68 5.56
N PRO A 92 5.24 14.67 4.68
CA PRO A 92 6.13 15.03 3.60
C PRO A 92 7.43 15.63 4.15
N THR A 93 8.54 15.39 3.45
CA THR A 93 9.81 16.07 3.67
C THR A 93 10.00 17.17 2.64
N PHE A 94 11.10 17.92 2.71
CA PHE A 94 11.38 18.99 1.76
C PHE A 94 11.35 18.53 0.31
N PHE A 95 11.86 17.31 0.05
CA PHE A 95 11.69 16.62 -1.23
C PHE A 95 10.84 15.38 -1.06
N THR A 96 9.97 15.13 -2.04
CA THR A 96 9.21 13.89 -2.18
C THR A 96 9.30 13.38 -3.61
N VAL A 97 9.11 12.10 -3.81
CA VAL A 97 9.15 11.48 -5.14
C VAL A 97 7.83 10.80 -5.43
N MET A 98 7.26 11.06 -6.61
CA MET A 98 6.00 10.45 -7.04
C MET A 98 6.22 9.55 -8.25
N ASP A 99 5.69 8.34 -8.19
CA ASP A 99 5.67 7.41 -9.32
C ASP A 99 4.45 6.50 -9.30
N SER A 100 4.07 5.97 -10.44
CA SER A 100 2.95 5.05 -10.60
C SER A 100 3.42 3.67 -11.08
N TYR A 101 2.78 2.61 -10.57
CA TYR A 101 3.08 1.24 -10.92
C TYR A 101 1.83 0.53 -11.47
N PRO A 102 1.92 -0.13 -12.63
CA PRO A 102 0.82 -0.88 -13.21
C PRO A 102 0.62 -2.22 -12.49
N ILE A 103 -0.62 -2.50 -12.09
CA ILE A 103 -1.04 -3.76 -11.46
C ILE A 103 -2.06 -4.46 -12.38
N GLU A 104 -1.73 -5.66 -12.85
CA GLU A 104 -2.62 -6.46 -13.67
C GLU A 104 -3.70 -7.12 -12.80
N LEU A 105 -4.98 -6.91 -13.13
CA LEU A 105 -6.11 -7.53 -12.43
C LEU A 105 -6.63 -8.78 -13.13
N ILE A 106 -6.66 -8.75 -14.47
CA ILE A 106 -7.15 -9.85 -15.30
C ILE A 106 -6.35 -9.95 -16.60
N PHE A 107 -6.32 -11.14 -17.20
CA PHE A 107 -5.74 -11.31 -18.53
C PHE A 107 -6.55 -10.55 -19.60
N PRO A 108 -5.90 -9.91 -20.60
CA PRO A 108 -6.58 -9.13 -21.64
C PRO A 108 -7.70 -9.87 -22.38
N ILE A 109 -7.56 -11.18 -22.59
CA ILE A 109 -8.58 -12.03 -23.21
C ILE A 109 -9.89 -12.12 -22.42
N ARG A 110 -9.88 -11.72 -21.14
CA ARG A 110 -11.06 -11.72 -20.27
C ARG A 110 -11.70 -10.35 -20.12
N GLN A 111 -11.20 -9.34 -20.82
CA GLN A 111 -11.74 -7.99 -20.79
C GLN A 111 -13.20 -7.98 -21.25
N GLY A 112 -14.05 -7.22 -20.56
CA GLY A 112 -15.48 -7.01 -20.92
C GLY A 112 -16.39 -8.19 -20.58
N ARG A 113 -15.90 -9.29 -19.99
CA ARG A 113 -16.73 -10.45 -19.59
C ARG A 113 -17.60 -10.19 -18.37
N SER A 114 -17.32 -9.15 -17.60
CA SER A 114 -18.10 -8.78 -16.43
C SER A 114 -18.42 -7.28 -16.48
N PRO A 115 -19.69 -6.88 -16.30
CA PRO A 115 -20.08 -5.48 -16.19
C PRO A 115 -19.45 -4.78 -14.97
N GLN A 116 -19.04 -5.55 -13.95
CA GLN A 116 -18.39 -5.04 -12.73
C GLN A 116 -16.87 -5.01 -12.81
N GLN A 117 -16.31 -5.16 -14.02
CA GLN A 117 -14.86 -5.13 -14.20
C GLN A 117 -14.30 -3.74 -13.84
N VAL A 118 -13.43 -3.69 -12.83
CA VAL A 118 -12.78 -2.47 -12.35
C VAL A 118 -11.64 -2.05 -13.27
N GLY A 119 -10.78 -2.99 -13.64
CA GLY A 119 -9.60 -2.72 -14.48
C GLY A 119 -9.96 -2.42 -15.92
N LYS A 120 -9.25 -1.46 -16.53
CA LYS A 120 -9.34 -1.15 -17.96
C LYS A 120 -8.04 -1.50 -18.66
N LYS A 121 -8.12 -1.68 -19.98
CA LYS A 121 -6.98 -2.00 -20.83
C LYS A 121 -6.09 -0.77 -21.00
N GLY A 122 -4.85 -0.89 -20.62
CA GLY A 122 -3.80 0.10 -20.79
C GLY A 122 -2.55 -0.52 -21.39
N ARG A 123 -1.59 0.32 -21.76
CA ARG A 123 -0.29 -0.11 -22.28
C ARG A 123 0.80 0.22 -21.27
N ASP A 124 1.59 -0.79 -20.92
CA ASP A 124 2.77 -0.64 -20.07
C ASP A 124 3.99 -1.24 -20.78
N LYS A 125 5.06 -0.45 -20.93
CA LYS A 125 6.33 -0.85 -21.58
C LYS A 125 6.12 -1.62 -22.90
N GLY A 126 5.12 -1.20 -23.70
CA GLY A 126 4.78 -1.82 -24.98
C GLY A 126 3.81 -3.00 -24.89
N ARG A 127 3.50 -3.52 -23.71
CA ARG A 127 2.58 -4.63 -23.50
C ARG A 127 1.19 -4.14 -23.09
N TRP A 128 0.15 -4.78 -23.65
CA TRP A 128 -1.23 -4.54 -23.24
C TRP A 128 -1.58 -5.39 -22.01
N SER A 129 -2.12 -4.75 -20.98
CA SER A 129 -2.66 -5.40 -19.79
C SER A 129 -3.97 -4.75 -19.37
N VAL A 130 -4.75 -5.45 -18.54
CA VAL A 130 -6.02 -4.95 -18.00
C VAL A 130 -5.91 -4.88 -16.49
N GLY A 131 -5.94 -3.67 -15.96
CA GLY A 131 -5.68 -3.47 -14.55
C GLY A 131 -5.86 -2.04 -14.09
N ILE A 132 -5.08 -1.68 -13.09
CA ILE A 132 -5.03 -0.39 -12.44
C ILE A 132 -3.59 0.14 -12.44
N LYS A 133 -3.45 1.45 -12.22
CA LYS A 133 -2.20 2.09 -11.81
C LYS A 133 -2.31 2.43 -10.34
N PHE A 134 -1.27 2.16 -9.59
CA PHE A 134 -1.12 2.48 -8.18
C PHE A 134 -0.01 3.52 -8.03
N CYS A 135 -0.32 4.70 -7.52
CA CYS A 135 0.59 5.83 -7.39
C CYS A 135 0.94 6.05 -5.93
N TRP A 136 2.22 6.22 -5.63
CA TRP A 136 2.76 6.59 -4.33
C TRP A 136 3.48 7.93 -4.40
N LEU A 137 3.33 8.73 -3.34
CA LEU A 137 4.20 9.85 -2.99
C LEU A 137 5.06 9.40 -1.81
N LEU A 138 6.37 9.28 -2.01
CA LEU A 138 7.33 8.91 -0.98
C LEU A 138 8.13 10.13 -0.52
N ASN A 139 8.41 10.22 0.78
CA ASN A 139 9.37 11.18 1.31
C ASN A 139 10.82 10.69 1.15
N ASP A 140 11.81 11.53 1.48
CA ASP A 140 13.23 11.20 1.36
C ASP A 140 13.73 10.15 2.37
N PHE A 141 12.89 9.80 3.37
CA PHE A 141 13.10 8.64 4.24
C PHE A 141 12.54 7.34 3.65
N GLY A 142 11.99 7.38 2.43
CA GLY A 142 11.41 6.24 1.75
C GLY A 142 10.03 5.82 2.23
N ARG A 143 9.33 6.65 3.02
CA ARG A 143 8.00 6.36 3.56
C ARG A 143 6.90 6.93 2.68
N VAL A 144 5.78 6.22 2.57
CA VAL A 144 4.59 6.66 1.83
C VAL A 144 3.93 7.81 2.58
N VAL A 145 3.85 8.98 1.95
CA VAL A 145 3.14 10.16 2.44
C VAL A 145 1.66 10.07 2.09
N THR A 146 1.37 9.74 0.85
CA THR A 146 0.01 9.53 0.34
C THR A 146 0.03 8.62 -0.87
N TRP A 147 -1.13 8.14 -1.25
CA TRP A 147 -1.29 7.22 -2.38
C TRP A 147 -2.67 7.34 -3.01
N ASP A 148 -2.76 6.96 -4.26
CA ASP A 148 -4.03 6.83 -4.98
C ASP A 148 -3.92 5.75 -6.05
N TRP A 149 -5.05 5.37 -6.64
CA TRP A 149 -5.09 4.43 -7.75
C TRP A 149 -6.16 4.80 -8.77
N ASN A 150 -5.90 4.42 -10.00
CA ASN A 150 -6.85 4.60 -11.08
C ASN A 150 -6.77 3.43 -12.08
N THR A 151 -7.70 3.38 -13.03
CA THR A 151 -7.66 2.35 -14.08
C THR A 151 -6.45 2.53 -14.99
N MET A 152 -5.92 1.44 -15.53
CA MET A 152 -4.63 1.43 -16.25
C MET A 152 -4.63 2.26 -17.56
N ASN A 153 -5.80 2.58 -18.12
CA ASN A 153 -5.90 3.38 -19.33
C ASN A 153 -5.69 4.88 -19.12
N VAL A 154 -5.66 5.35 -17.87
CA VAL A 154 -5.44 6.77 -17.59
C VAL A 154 -3.95 7.13 -17.65
N SER A 155 -3.65 8.37 -17.99
CA SER A 155 -2.31 8.94 -17.92
C SER A 155 -1.90 9.19 -16.46
N ASP A 156 -0.60 9.21 -16.16
CA ASP A 156 -0.08 9.47 -14.81
C ASP A 156 -0.42 10.88 -14.32
N LYS A 157 -0.64 11.84 -15.21
CA LYS A 157 -1.13 13.19 -14.88
C LYS A 157 -2.43 13.23 -14.07
N HIS A 158 -3.24 12.16 -14.09
CA HIS A 158 -4.44 12.03 -13.26
C HIS A 158 -4.14 12.00 -11.76
N PHE A 159 -2.89 11.73 -11.38
CA PHE A 159 -2.45 11.74 -9.99
C PHE A 159 -1.88 13.09 -9.54
N ASN A 160 -1.81 14.11 -10.44
CA ASN A 160 -1.34 15.43 -10.08
C ASN A 160 -2.10 16.06 -8.89
N PRO A 161 -3.44 15.92 -8.75
CA PRO A 161 -4.16 16.44 -7.58
C PRO A 161 -3.70 15.86 -6.24
N LEU A 162 -3.03 14.69 -6.25
CA LEU A 162 -2.54 14.04 -5.04
C LEU A 162 -1.51 14.89 -4.27
N VAL A 163 -0.81 15.78 -4.96
CA VAL A 163 0.26 16.60 -4.38
C VAL A 163 -0.18 18.03 -4.03
N GLU A 164 -1.36 18.44 -4.46
CA GLU A 164 -1.89 19.79 -4.19
C GLU A 164 -2.04 20.11 -2.70
N PRO A 165 -2.49 19.17 -1.83
CA PRO A 165 -2.57 19.42 -0.39
C PRO A 165 -1.23 19.74 0.28
N PHE A 166 -0.13 19.41 -0.38
CA PHE A 166 1.23 19.60 0.14
C PHE A 166 1.96 20.81 -0.47
N GLN A 167 1.23 21.73 -1.12
CA GLN A 167 1.80 22.98 -1.63
C GLN A 167 2.44 23.78 -0.49
N GLY A 168 3.65 24.27 -0.73
CA GLY A 168 4.45 25.01 0.28
C GLY A 168 5.11 24.13 1.35
N GLN A 169 4.86 22.82 1.36
CA GLN A 169 5.46 21.88 2.30
C GLN A 169 6.58 21.04 1.65
N THR A 170 6.40 20.66 0.38
CA THR A 170 7.35 19.79 -0.31
C THR A 170 7.51 20.15 -1.79
N ILE A 171 8.67 19.84 -2.34
CA ILE A 171 8.93 19.82 -3.78
C ILE A 171 8.82 18.38 -4.26
N VAL A 172 7.81 18.11 -5.09
CA VAL A 172 7.53 16.78 -5.62
C VAL A 172 8.34 16.56 -6.90
N LEU A 173 9.12 15.50 -6.92
CA LEU A 173 9.87 15.06 -8.09
C LEU A 173 9.09 13.94 -8.80
N ALA A 174 8.75 14.16 -10.06
CA ALA A 174 7.99 13.21 -10.85
C ALA A 174 8.59 13.03 -12.26
N ASP A 175 8.22 11.95 -12.94
CA ASP A 175 8.68 11.72 -14.30
C ASP A 175 7.86 12.45 -15.37
N TYR A 176 8.27 12.29 -16.61
CA TYR A 176 7.62 12.93 -17.75
C TYR A 176 6.16 12.49 -17.96
N GLY A 177 5.77 11.32 -17.46
CA GLY A 177 4.38 10.81 -17.53
C GLY A 177 3.36 11.68 -16.79
N PHE A 178 3.82 12.46 -15.80
CA PHE A 178 2.99 13.37 -15.00
C PHE A 178 2.81 14.77 -15.64
N ARG A 179 3.52 15.06 -16.74
CA ARG A 179 3.39 16.35 -17.44
C ARG A 179 1.99 16.49 -18.05
N ASP A 180 1.34 17.63 -17.78
CA ASP A 180 0.13 18.04 -18.45
C ASP A 180 0.42 19.21 -19.44
N GLN A 181 -0.42 19.37 -20.45
CA GLN A 181 -0.38 20.49 -21.40
C GLN A 181 -0.76 21.80 -20.71
N ASP A 182 -1.68 21.73 -19.75
CA ASP A 182 -2.15 22.87 -18.96
C ASP A 182 -1.23 23.26 -17.81
N GLY A 183 -0.09 22.57 -17.65
CA GLY A 183 0.88 22.76 -16.59
C GLY A 183 0.94 21.60 -15.61
N VAL A 184 1.76 21.73 -14.59
CA VAL A 184 1.88 20.80 -13.45
C VAL A 184 1.64 21.59 -12.16
N PRO A 185 1.28 20.93 -11.04
CA PRO A 185 1.18 21.60 -9.74
C PRO A 185 2.44 22.43 -9.41
N ASP A 186 2.27 23.59 -8.79
CA ASP A 186 3.38 24.54 -8.50
C ASP A 186 4.48 23.91 -7.69
N ASN A 187 4.17 22.93 -6.84
CA ASN A 187 5.13 22.18 -6.03
C ASN A 187 5.70 20.95 -6.75
N MET A 188 5.38 20.73 -8.04
CA MET A 188 5.88 19.57 -8.80
C MET A 188 6.96 19.96 -9.80
N LYS A 189 8.04 19.19 -9.82
CA LYS A 189 9.13 19.30 -10.79
C LYS A 189 9.26 18.03 -11.62
N ILE A 190 9.09 18.17 -12.93
CA ILE A 190 9.29 17.06 -13.87
C ILE A 190 10.80 16.85 -14.09
N CYS A 191 11.26 15.65 -13.78
CA CYS A 191 12.66 15.25 -13.90
C CYS A 191 12.93 14.59 -15.26
N MET A 192 14.03 14.94 -15.88
CA MET A 192 14.44 14.32 -17.14
C MET A 192 15.04 12.92 -16.88
N LYS A 193 14.84 12.01 -17.83
CA LYS A 193 15.39 10.65 -17.74
C LYS A 193 16.92 10.70 -17.58
N GLY A 194 17.42 10.01 -16.55
CA GLY A 194 18.86 9.89 -16.27
C GLY A 194 19.44 10.98 -15.35
N THR A 195 18.64 11.95 -14.89
CA THR A 195 19.14 13.02 -14.00
C THR A 195 18.93 12.77 -12.51
N TRP A 196 18.20 11.73 -12.13
CA TRP A 196 17.82 11.44 -10.74
C TRP A 196 17.88 9.95 -10.41
N ASN A 197 18.72 9.59 -9.44
CA ASN A 197 18.82 8.21 -8.94
C ASN A 197 17.77 7.92 -7.86
N GLU A 198 17.28 8.93 -7.13
CA GLU A 198 16.30 8.82 -6.04
C GLU A 198 14.97 8.22 -6.52
N ARG A 199 14.60 8.47 -7.78
CA ARG A 199 13.43 7.87 -8.40
C ARG A 199 13.50 6.33 -8.48
N MET A 200 14.70 5.78 -8.62
CA MET A 200 14.89 4.32 -8.66
C MET A 200 14.38 3.64 -7.40
N PHE A 201 14.37 4.34 -6.26
CA PHE A 201 13.84 3.80 -5.02
C PHE A 201 12.33 3.55 -5.09
N VAL A 202 11.53 4.48 -5.60
CA VAL A 202 10.08 4.30 -5.73
C VAL A 202 9.77 3.10 -6.64
N GLU A 203 10.46 3.02 -7.78
CA GLU A 203 10.31 1.87 -8.69
C GLU A 203 10.71 0.56 -8.00
N THR A 204 11.78 0.56 -7.22
CA THR A 204 12.26 -0.60 -6.47
C THR A 204 11.26 -0.98 -5.36
N ALA A 205 10.80 -0.02 -4.55
CA ALA A 205 9.84 -0.25 -3.48
C ALA A 205 8.53 -0.83 -4.02
N LEU A 206 7.96 -0.22 -5.06
CA LEU A 206 6.74 -0.71 -5.70
C LEU A 206 6.94 -2.08 -6.34
N SER A 207 8.10 -2.36 -6.94
CA SER A 207 8.44 -3.66 -7.47
C SER A 207 8.53 -4.73 -6.36
N LEU A 208 9.20 -4.43 -5.25
CA LEU A 208 9.32 -5.34 -4.11
C LEU A 208 7.93 -5.69 -3.54
N VAL A 209 7.10 -4.68 -3.29
CA VAL A 209 5.73 -4.87 -2.80
C VAL A 209 4.89 -5.71 -3.76
N THR A 210 5.02 -5.48 -5.07
CA THR A 210 4.25 -6.24 -6.06
C THR A 210 4.67 -7.69 -6.17
N VAL A 211 5.96 -8.00 -5.99
CA VAL A 211 6.50 -9.35 -6.07
C VAL A 211 6.32 -10.13 -4.77
N ILE A 212 6.75 -9.55 -3.63
CA ILE A 212 6.79 -10.25 -2.34
C ILE A 212 5.39 -10.35 -1.73
N CYS A 213 4.58 -9.28 -1.81
CA CYS A 213 3.23 -9.26 -1.26
C CYS A 213 2.14 -9.73 -2.22
N ASP A 214 2.51 -10.39 -3.34
CA ASP A 214 1.61 -10.91 -4.38
C ASP A 214 0.63 -9.83 -4.93
N LEU A 215 1.08 -8.56 -4.95
CA LEU A 215 0.26 -7.46 -5.44
C LEU A 215 0.20 -7.42 -6.97
N LYS A 216 1.12 -8.13 -7.65
CA LYS A 216 1.17 -8.23 -9.10
C LYS A 216 -0.12 -8.76 -9.72
N ARG A 217 -0.90 -9.53 -8.94
CA ARG A 217 -2.21 -10.06 -9.33
C ARG A 217 -3.20 -9.94 -8.19
N ILE A 218 -3.78 -8.78 -8.02
CA ILE A 218 -4.89 -8.60 -7.09
C ILE A 218 -6.09 -9.42 -7.59
N ARG A 219 -6.59 -10.32 -6.74
CA ARG A 219 -7.72 -11.20 -7.07
C ARG A 219 -9.08 -10.63 -6.72
N HIS A 220 -9.12 -9.47 -6.08
CA HIS A 220 -10.35 -8.72 -5.84
C HIS A 220 -10.87 -8.13 -7.15
N ARG A 221 -12.20 -8.20 -7.35
CA ARG A 221 -12.87 -7.68 -8.55
C ARG A 221 -13.79 -6.51 -8.25
N VAL A 222 -13.92 -6.15 -6.99
CA VAL A 222 -14.77 -5.05 -6.51
C VAL A 222 -13.85 -3.94 -6.04
N ALA A 223 -14.08 -2.72 -6.52
CA ALA A 223 -13.21 -1.55 -6.29
C ALA A 223 -12.89 -1.32 -4.80
N VAL A 224 -13.90 -1.37 -3.93
CA VAL A 224 -13.70 -1.14 -2.49
C VAL A 224 -12.78 -2.16 -1.80
N TYR A 225 -12.68 -3.40 -2.30
CA TYR A 225 -11.73 -4.37 -1.78
C TYR A 225 -10.33 -4.19 -2.34
N ILE A 226 -10.22 -3.64 -3.56
CA ILE A 226 -8.94 -3.22 -4.14
C ILE A 226 -8.42 -2.04 -3.32
N GLN A 227 -9.26 -1.03 -3.09
CA GLN A 227 -8.94 0.13 -2.26
C GLN A 227 -8.40 -0.30 -0.89
N ALA A 228 -9.15 -1.14 -0.16
CA ALA A 228 -8.71 -1.64 1.14
C ALA A 228 -7.37 -2.38 1.06
N ARG A 229 -7.17 -3.19 0.02
CA ARG A 229 -5.91 -3.90 -0.17
C ARG A 229 -4.73 -2.94 -0.36
N LEU A 230 -4.90 -1.88 -1.14
CA LEU A 230 -3.87 -0.88 -1.40
C LEU A 230 -3.59 -0.03 -0.16
N ALA A 231 -4.63 0.35 0.61
CA ALA A 231 -4.48 1.04 1.89
C ALA A 231 -3.58 0.25 2.86
N PHE A 232 -3.91 -1.03 3.09
CA PHE A 232 -3.11 -1.89 3.97
C PHE A 232 -1.71 -2.17 3.44
N VAL A 233 -1.51 -2.18 2.12
CA VAL A 233 -0.17 -2.32 1.52
C VAL A 233 0.67 -1.07 1.78
N SER A 234 0.11 0.14 1.64
CA SER A 234 0.81 1.38 1.94
C SER A 234 1.16 1.49 3.43
N ALA A 235 0.21 1.17 4.31
CA ALA A 235 0.43 1.12 5.76
C ALA A 235 1.49 0.07 6.14
N MET A 236 1.38 -1.14 5.60
CA MET A 236 2.37 -2.21 5.81
C MET A 236 3.77 -1.74 5.44
N PHE A 237 3.93 -1.09 4.28
CA PHE A 237 5.24 -0.63 3.83
C PHE A 237 5.84 0.37 4.83
N ASN A 238 5.07 1.35 5.30
CA ASN A 238 5.54 2.32 6.30
C ASN A 238 5.92 1.66 7.62
N VAL A 239 5.07 0.76 8.13
CA VAL A 239 5.37 0.02 9.37
C VAL A 239 6.66 -0.79 9.24
N LEU A 240 6.87 -1.47 8.11
CA LEU A 240 8.12 -2.22 7.90
C LEU A 240 9.34 -1.31 7.78
N MET A 241 9.20 -0.14 7.16
CA MET A 241 10.27 0.87 7.09
C MET A 241 10.66 1.36 8.49
N ASP A 242 9.68 1.62 9.36
CA ASP A 242 9.94 2.07 10.73
C ASP A 242 10.56 0.95 11.58
N LEU A 243 10.09 -0.28 11.45
CA LEU A 243 10.71 -1.43 12.13
C LEU A 243 12.14 -1.66 11.63
N PHE A 244 12.38 -1.59 10.32
CA PHE A 244 13.72 -1.72 9.76
C PHE A 244 14.67 -0.66 10.33
N ARG A 245 14.25 0.60 10.39
CA ARG A 245 15.06 1.68 10.98
C ARG A 245 15.29 1.51 12.48
N SER A 246 14.31 0.98 13.19
CA SER A 246 14.44 0.66 14.62
C SER A 246 15.47 -0.45 14.87
N PHE A 247 15.50 -1.47 14.01
CA PHE A 247 16.45 -2.59 14.13
C PHE A 247 17.83 -2.27 13.56
N HIS A 248 17.90 -1.35 12.59
CA HIS A 248 19.11 -0.99 11.87
C HIS A 248 19.26 0.54 11.74
N PRO A 249 19.50 1.26 12.86
CA PRO A 249 19.48 2.73 12.88
C PRO A 249 20.50 3.38 11.95
N ASP A 250 21.63 2.71 11.71
CA ASP A 250 22.70 3.20 10.84
C ASP A 250 22.61 2.70 9.38
N ALA A 251 21.60 1.88 9.07
CA ALA A 251 21.44 1.35 7.73
C ALA A 251 20.74 2.35 6.81
N ASP A 252 21.17 2.34 5.54
CA ASP A 252 20.49 3.07 4.49
C ASP A 252 19.05 2.52 4.33
N PRO A 253 18.00 3.38 4.44
CA PRO A 253 16.61 2.96 4.24
C PRO A 253 16.36 2.26 2.90
N TYR A 254 17.14 2.60 1.88
CA TYR A 254 17.06 1.99 0.56
C TYR A 254 17.49 0.52 0.52
N LYS A 255 18.09 -0.01 1.59
CA LYS A 255 18.49 -1.41 1.73
C LYS A 255 17.45 -2.28 2.41
N MET A 256 16.31 -1.72 2.82
CA MET A 256 15.22 -2.48 3.43
C MET A 256 14.74 -3.58 2.48
N SER A 257 14.71 -4.81 2.99
CA SER A 257 14.16 -5.96 2.28
C SER A 257 12.86 -6.42 2.94
N ILE A 258 11.74 -6.35 2.21
CA ILE A 258 10.45 -6.88 2.71
C ILE A 258 10.55 -8.38 3.01
N ALA A 259 11.44 -9.12 2.34
CA ALA A 259 11.63 -10.54 2.56
C ALA A 259 12.14 -10.88 3.98
N GLU A 260 12.82 -9.95 4.66
CA GLU A 260 13.24 -10.13 6.05
C GLU A 260 12.07 -10.21 7.03
N PHE A 261 10.91 -9.68 6.63
CA PHE A 261 9.66 -9.69 7.40
C PHE A 261 8.65 -10.73 6.88
N SER A 262 9.09 -11.71 6.08
CA SER A 262 8.19 -12.73 5.53
C SER A 262 7.54 -13.59 6.62
N LEU A 263 6.21 -13.86 6.48
CA LEU A 263 5.38 -14.59 7.43
C LEU A 263 5.23 -16.09 7.07
#